data_2645d135a7f7c340493a54df263e4eef
#
_entry.id   2645d135a7f7c340493a54df263e4eef
#
_cell.length_a   1.000
_cell.length_b   1.000
_cell.length_c   1.000
_cell.angle_alpha   90.00
_cell.angle_beta   90.00
_cell.angle_gamma   90.00
#
_symmetry.space_group_name_H-M   'P 1'
#
loop_
_entity.id
_entity.type
_entity.pdbx_description
1 polymer ?
#
loop_
_entity_poly.entity_id
_entity_poly.type
_entity_poly.pdbx_seq_one_letter_code
_entity_poly.pdbx_strand_id
1 'polypeptide(L)'
;MRHPTFLSLHTMFDIEKIRSDFPILERKVYDRPLVYLDNAATTQKPRCVVDAMSEEYFSVNANVHRGVHFLSQQATDLHEAARERVARFIGAASSSEIIFTRGTTESLNLVASSFSEAFLREGDEVLLTVMEHHSNIVPWQLVRERKGIVLKVIPINDAGEVDMEAYEKLFTP
;
A
#
# COMPACT_ATOMS: atom_id res chain seq x y z
N MET A 1 -45.84 -6.42 -3.56
CA MET A 1 -44.41 -6.45 -3.20
C MET A 1 -43.84 -5.07 -3.48
N ARG A 2 -43.47 -4.31 -2.45
CA ARG A 2 -42.90 -2.96 -2.60
C ARG A 2 -41.40 -3.12 -2.71
N HIS A 3 -40.80 -2.65 -3.82
CA HIS A 3 -39.37 -2.57 -3.97
C HIS A 3 -38.78 -1.67 -2.87
N PRO A 4 -37.67 -2.08 -2.22
CA PRO A 4 -37.00 -1.20 -1.29
C PRO A 4 -36.47 0.00 -2.06
N THR A 5 -36.88 1.17 -1.65
CA THR A 5 -36.48 2.47 -2.17
C THR A 5 -34.95 2.62 -1.97
N PHE A 6 -34.27 3.00 -3.03
CA PHE A 6 -32.84 3.42 -3.05
C PHE A 6 -32.66 4.77 -2.28
N LEU A 7 -33.08 4.80 -1.04
CA LEU A 7 -32.94 5.95 -0.14
C LEU A 7 -32.05 5.50 1.01
N SER A 8 -30.78 5.88 0.98
CA SER A 8 -29.94 6.22 2.14
C SER A 8 -28.44 5.97 2.01
N LEU A 9 -27.89 5.68 0.84
CA LEU A 9 -26.42 5.67 0.72
C LEU A 9 -25.80 7.08 0.63
N HIS A 10 -26.60 8.10 0.33
CA HIS A 10 -26.14 9.50 0.27
C HIS A 10 -25.87 10.15 1.64
N THR A 11 -26.39 9.60 2.74
CA THR A 11 -26.18 10.18 4.08
C THR A 11 -24.92 9.68 4.79
N MET A 12 -24.26 8.64 4.29
CA MET A 12 -23.05 8.09 4.91
C MET A 12 -21.73 8.57 4.28
N PHE A 13 -21.77 9.15 3.08
CA PHE A 13 -20.57 9.54 2.36
C PHE A 13 -20.78 10.90 1.67
N ASP A 14 -20.36 11.97 2.33
CA ASP A 14 -20.41 13.33 1.77
C ASP A 14 -19.21 13.52 0.81
N ILE A 15 -19.46 13.27 -0.47
CA ILE A 15 -18.44 13.34 -1.53
C ILE A 15 -17.89 14.76 -1.66
N GLU A 16 -18.74 15.78 -1.57
CA GLU A 16 -18.30 17.18 -1.73
C GLU A 16 -17.40 17.61 -0.58
N LYS A 17 -17.74 17.21 0.64
CA LYS A 17 -16.92 17.45 1.81
C LYS A 17 -15.55 16.76 1.68
N ILE A 18 -15.53 15.50 1.25
CA ILE A 18 -14.25 14.77 1.03
C ILE A 18 -13.44 15.42 -0.09
N ARG A 19 -14.08 15.81 -1.20
CA ARG A 19 -13.38 16.48 -2.30
C ARG A 19 -12.77 17.81 -1.89
N SER A 20 -13.39 18.54 -0.99
CA SER A 20 -12.87 19.82 -0.49
C SER A 20 -11.55 19.67 0.31
N ASP A 21 -11.26 18.47 0.82
CA ASP A 21 -9.98 18.17 1.46
C ASP A 21 -8.80 18.12 0.47
N PHE A 22 -9.09 18.05 -0.85
CA PHE A 22 -8.11 17.93 -1.93
C PHE A 22 -8.09 19.17 -2.82
N PRO A 23 -7.32 20.21 -2.49
CA PRO A 23 -7.33 21.49 -3.22
C PRO A 23 -7.06 21.38 -4.73
N ILE A 24 -6.30 20.36 -5.14
CA ILE A 24 -6.00 20.13 -6.56
C ILE A 24 -7.26 19.86 -7.39
N LEU A 25 -8.31 19.31 -6.77
CA LEU A 25 -9.57 19.00 -7.46
C LEU A 25 -10.43 20.23 -7.78
N GLU A 26 -10.10 21.40 -7.18
CA GLU A 26 -10.71 22.69 -7.54
C GLU A 26 -10.16 23.26 -8.85
N ARG A 27 -9.05 22.69 -9.35
CA ARG A 27 -8.41 23.15 -10.58
C ARG A 27 -9.29 22.92 -11.79
N LYS A 28 -9.25 23.88 -12.71
CA LYS A 28 -9.85 23.73 -14.04
C LYS A 28 -8.79 23.42 -15.08
N VAL A 29 -9.16 22.57 -16.03
CA VAL A 29 -8.37 22.21 -17.21
C VAL A 29 -9.24 22.49 -18.42
N TYR A 30 -8.81 23.38 -19.32
CA TYR A 30 -9.60 23.86 -20.47
C TYR A 30 -11.00 24.34 -20.05
N ASP A 31 -11.07 25.16 -19.00
CA ASP A 31 -12.30 25.71 -18.40
C ASP A 31 -13.31 24.67 -17.86
N ARG A 32 -12.93 23.41 -17.77
CA ARG A 32 -13.73 22.32 -17.18
C ARG A 32 -13.14 21.88 -15.84
N PRO A 33 -13.96 21.41 -14.88
CA PRO A 33 -13.45 20.82 -13.64
C PRO A 33 -12.45 19.69 -13.93
N LEU A 34 -11.39 19.62 -13.14
CA LEU A 34 -10.41 18.52 -13.23
C LEU A 34 -11.09 17.18 -12.95
N VAL A 35 -10.92 16.24 -13.88
CA VAL A 35 -11.18 14.82 -13.68
C VAL A 35 -9.83 14.10 -13.63
N TYR A 36 -9.52 13.47 -12.49
CA TYR A 36 -8.27 12.74 -12.29
C TYR A 36 -8.58 11.27 -11.99
N LEU A 37 -8.18 10.37 -12.88
CA LEU A 37 -8.50 8.94 -12.82
C LEU A 37 -7.25 8.05 -12.65
N ASP A 38 -6.08 8.65 -12.38
CA ASP A 38 -4.79 7.96 -12.29
C ASP A 38 -4.25 7.85 -10.86
N ASN A 39 -5.15 7.72 -9.87
CA ASN A 39 -4.75 7.56 -8.47
C ASN A 39 -3.98 6.26 -8.19
N ALA A 40 -4.11 5.25 -9.05
CA ALA A 40 -3.35 4.01 -8.94
C ALA A 40 -1.84 4.24 -9.14
N ALA A 41 -1.47 5.14 -10.04
CA ALA A 41 -0.07 5.52 -10.25
C ALA A 41 0.38 6.57 -9.23
N THR A 42 -0.42 7.62 -9.02
CA THR A 42 -0.11 8.71 -8.10
C THR A 42 -1.37 9.22 -7.42
N THR A 43 -1.52 8.92 -6.14
CA THR A 43 -2.65 9.38 -5.34
C THR A 43 -2.52 10.87 -5.02
N GLN A 44 -3.57 11.64 -5.24
CA GLN A 44 -3.62 13.04 -4.81
C GLN A 44 -3.60 13.15 -3.29
N LYS A 45 -3.01 14.22 -2.78
CA LYS A 45 -2.80 14.40 -1.35
C LYS A 45 -3.84 15.37 -0.77
N PRO A 46 -4.51 15.01 0.32
CA PRO A 46 -5.36 15.95 1.04
C PRO A 46 -4.50 17.02 1.73
N ARG A 47 -5.08 18.19 1.97
CA ARG A 47 -4.42 19.32 2.62
C ARG A 47 -3.77 18.91 3.95
N CYS A 48 -4.48 18.17 4.79
CA CYS A 48 -3.97 17.76 6.11
C CYS A 48 -2.65 16.96 6.04
N VAL A 49 -2.42 16.19 4.97
CA VAL A 49 -1.15 15.46 4.79
C VAL A 49 -0.03 16.42 4.43
N VAL A 50 -0.27 17.36 3.52
CA VAL A 50 0.72 18.36 3.11
C VAL A 50 1.08 19.27 4.27
N ASP A 51 0.06 19.73 5.03
CA ASP A 51 0.25 20.60 6.20
C ASP A 51 1.05 19.88 7.30
N ALA A 52 0.76 18.61 7.58
CA ALA A 52 1.50 17.81 8.56
C ALA A 52 2.97 17.62 8.16
N MET A 53 3.25 17.37 6.87
CA MET A 53 4.64 17.28 6.38
C MET A 53 5.37 18.63 6.51
N SER A 54 4.70 19.72 6.18
CA SER A 54 5.29 21.06 6.30
C SER A 54 5.57 21.41 7.76
N GLU A 55 4.64 21.12 8.66
CA GLU A 55 4.79 21.36 10.09
C GLU A 55 5.94 20.55 10.68
N GLU A 56 6.12 19.31 10.29
CA GLU A 56 7.26 18.50 10.71
C GLU A 56 8.59 19.17 10.34
N TYR A 57 8.72 19.63 9.10
CA TYR A 57 9.95 20.29 8.65
C TYR A 57 10.21 21.63 9.36
N PHE A 58 9.18 22.36 9.71
CA PHE A 58 9.34 23.67 10.33
C PHE A 58 9.53 23.62 11.85
N SER A 59 9.04 22.56 12.52
CA SER A 59 8.98 22.54 14.00
C SER A 59 9.72 21.39 14.66
N VAL A 60 9.81 20.20 14.02
CA VAL A 60 10.26 18.97 14.70
C VAL A 60 11.34 18.21 13.91
N ASN A 61 11.76 18.70 12.75
CA ASN A 61 12.70 17.97 11.89
C ASN A 61 14.01 17.63 12.60
N ALA A 62 14.16 16.38 13.00
CA ALA A 62 15.33 15.86 13.70
C ALA A 62 15.51 14.36 13.44
N ASN A 63 16.68 13.84 13.81
CA ASN A 63 17.01 12.42 13.64
C ASN A 63 16.21 11.56 14.61
N VAL A 64 15.41 10.63 14.06
CA VAL A 64 14.58 9.69 14.80
C VAL A 64 15.45 8.62 15.45
N HIS A 65 15.18 8.25 16.72
CA HIS A 65 15.83 7.20 17.52
C HIS A 65 17.33 7.38 17.86
N ARG A 66 17.99 8.43 17.41
CA ARG A 66 19.45 8.57 17.58
C ARG A 66 19.91 9.83 18.31
N GLY A 67 19.02 10.78 18.54
CA GLY A 67 19.36 12.01 19.23
C GLY A 67 18.95 11.98 20.68
N VAL A 68 19.75 12.63 21.55
CA VAL A 68 19.46 12.77 22.97
C VAL A 68 18.95 14.19 23.30
N HIS A 69 18.50 14.94 22.32
CA HIS A 69 17.97 16.29 22.47
C HIS A 69 16.46 16.35 22.21
N PHE A 70 15.84 17.44 22.66
CA PHE A 70 14.40 17.65 22.65
C PHE A 70 13.72 17.36 21.31
N LEU A 71 14.21 17.93 20.20
CA LEU A 71 13.60 17.72 18.88
C LEU A 71 13.68 16.27 18.43
N SER A 72 14.77 15.55 18.71
CA SER A 72 14.91 14.15 18.38
C SER A 72 13.92 13.28 19.16
N GLN A 73 13.66 13.61 20.44
CA GLN A 73 12.64 12.92 21.22
C GLN A 73 11.26 13.16 20.64
N GLN A 74 10.91 14.40 20.31
CA GLN A 74 9.62 14.72 19.69
C GLN A 74 9.43 14.00 18.34
N ALA A 75 10.45 14.02 17.46
CA ALA A 75 10.39 13.32 16.18
C ALA A 75 10.20 11.81 16.37
N THR A 76 10.87 11.21 17.36
CA THR A 76 10.72 9.80 17.70
C THR A 76 9.30 9.49 18.19
N ASP A 77 8.76 10.31 19.09
CA ASP A 77 7.42 10.12 19.63
C ASP A 77 6.35 10.20 18.53
N LEU A 78 6.47 11.15 17.61
CA LEU A 78 5.56 11.29 16.46
C LEU A 78 5.67 10.09 15.52
N HIS A 79 6.88 9.63 15.23
CA HIS A 79 7.13 8.46 14.38
C HIS A 79 6.50 7.20 14.97
N GLU A 80 6.74 6.93 16.27
CA GLU A 80 6.18 5.76 16.93
C GLU A 80 4.65 5.85 17.08
N ALA A 81 4.11 7.03 17.35
CA ALA A 81 2.66 7.23 17.38
C ALA A 81 2.01 6.96 16.01
N ALA A 82 2.66 7.36 14.91
CA ALA A 82 2.20 7.05 13.57
C ALA A 82 2.23 5.54 13.30
N ARG A 83 3.31 4.86 13.71
CA ARG A 83 3.49 3.41 13.58
C ARG A 83 2.41 2.63 14.32
N GLU A 84 2.12 3.00 15.57
CA GLU A 84 1.03 2.42 16.35
C GLU A 84 -0.34 2.63 15.71
N ARG A 85 -0.58 3.82 15.15
CA ARG A 85 -1.84 4.13 14.46
C ARG A 85 -2.03 3.23 13.24
N VAL A 86 -0.99 3.03 12.45
CA VAL A 86 -1.02 2.11 11.29
C VAL A 86 -1.26 0.68 11.77
N ALA A 87 -0.54 0.22 12.79
CA ALA A 87 -0.73 -1.12 13.36
C ALA A 87 -2.19 -1.38 13.75
N ARG A 88 -2.80 -0.45 14.51
CA ARG A 88 -4.23 -0.55 14.87
C ARG A 88 -5.16 -0.55 13.66
N PHE A 89 -4.87 0.29 12.65
CA PHE A 89 -5.71 0.40 11.46
C PHE A 89 -5.74 -0.89 10.64
N ILE A 90 -4.61 -1.58 10.49
CA ILE A 90 -4.53 -2.83 9.73
C ILE A 90 -4.71 -4.08 10.58
N GLY A 91 -4.93 -3.94 11.90
CA GLY A 91 -5.13 -5.08 12.81
C GLY A 91 -3.86 -5.86 13.14
N ALA A 92 -2.69 -5.24 13.04
CA ALA A 92 -1.43 -5.86 13.46
C ALA A 92 -1.39 -6.02 14.99
N ALA A 93 -0.77 -7.09 15.48
CA ALA A 93 -0.69 -7.39 16.91
C ALA A 93 0.25 -6.44 17.65
N SER A 94 1.25 -5.90 16.96
CA SER A 94 2.25 -4.99 17.53
C SER A 94 2.70 -3.96 16.50
N SER A 95 3.06 -2.76 16.96
CA SER A 95 3.70 -1.75 16.10
C SER A 95 5.08 -2.20 15.57
N SER A 96 5.73 -3.17 16.18
CA SER A 96 6.97 -3.76 15.68
C SER A 96 6.81 -4.53 14.37
N GLU A 97 5.57 -4.90 14.00
CA GLU A 97 5.26 -5.50 12.69
C GLU A 97 5.17 -4.48 11.56
N ILE A 98 5.19 -3.18 11.88
CA ILE A 98 5.07 -2.11 10.89
C ILE A 98 6.46 -1.63 10.47
N ILE A 99 6.73 -1.71 9.19
CA ILE A 99 7.95 -1.18 8.57
C ILE A 99 7.54 -0.15 7.53
N PHE A 100 7.93 1.11 7.73
CA PHE A 100 7.72 2.16 6.74
C PHE A 100 8.74 2.05 5.62
N THR A 101 8.26 2.09 4.39
CA THR A 101 9.08 2.06 3.16
C THR A 101 8.71 3.24 2.26
N ARG A 102 9.49 3.48 1.23
CA ARG A 102 9.22 4.56 0.25
C ARG A 102 8.06 4.26 -0.70
N GLY A 103 7.57 3.02 -0.71
CA GLY A 103 6.44 2.60 -1.53
C GLY A 103 6.39 1.09 -1.75
N THR A 104 5.36 0.64 -2.46
CA THR A 104 5.09 -0.80 -2.69
C THR A 104 6.25 -1.55 -3.32
N THR A 105 6.96 -0.95 -4.28
CA THR A 105 8.11 -1.58 -4.91
C THR A 105 9.20 -1.93 -3.89
N GLU A 106 9.53 -1.01 -2.98
CA GLU A 106 10.51 -1.28 -1.93
C GLU A 106 9.99 -2.35 -0.95
N SER A 107 8.72 -2.28 -0.56
CA SER A 107 8.12 -3.27 0.33
C SER A 107 8.18 -4.68 -0.25
N LEU A 108 7.81 -4.85 -1.51
CA LEU A 108 7.83 -6.15 -2.18
C LEU A 108 9.26 -6.69 -2.36
N ASN A 109 10.23 -5.82 -2.69
CA ASN A 109 11.64 -6.23 -2.74
C ASN A 109 12.17 -6.63 -1.36
N LEU A 110 11.81 -5.89 -0.32
CA LEU A 110 12.19 -6.23 1.06
C LEU A 110 11.62 -7.58 1.47
N VAL A 111 10.33 -7.82 1.23
CA VAL A 111 9.68 -9.11 1.52
C VAL A 111 10.35 -10.23 0.71
N ALA A 112 10.44 -10.07 -0.61
CA ALA A 112 11.02 -11.10 -1.47
C ALA A 112 12.46 -11.47 -1.04
N SER A 113 13.27 -10.48 -0.69
CA SER A 113 14.65 -10.70 -0.27
C SER A 113 14.72 -11.33 1.12
N SER A 114 14.09 -10.73 2.14
CA SER A 114 14.23 -11.18 3.52
C SER A 114 13.51 -12.50 3.79
N PHE A 115 12.28 -12.65 3.26
CA PHE A 115 11.49 -13.87 3.42
C PHE A 115 12.15 -15.05 2.71
N SER A 116 12.62 -14.84 1.48
CA SER A 116 13.30 -15.91 0.75
C SER A 116 14.58 -16.36 1.44
N GLU A 117 15.34 -15.42 2.02
CA GLU A 117 16.57 -15.76 2.72
C GLU A 117 16.29 -16.56 4.00
N ALA A 118 15.26 -16.19 4.74
CA ALA A 118 14.92 -16.83 6.00
C ALA A 118 14.22 -18.19 5.85
N PHE A 119 13.36 -18.34 4.84
CA PHE A 119 12.39 -19.44 4.80
C PHE A 119 12.42 -20.29 3.53
N LEU A 120 12.86 -19.75 2.37
CA LEU A 120 12.79 -20.49 1.12
C LEU A 120 14.10 -21.24 0.80
N ARG A 121 13.92 -22.42 0.22
CA ARG A 121 14.99 -23.31 -0.25
C ARG A 121 14.81 -23.59 -1.74
N GLU A 122 15.82 -24.21 -2.35
CA GLU A 122 15.73 -24.71 -3.72
C GLU A 122 14.55 -25.67 -3.87
N GLY A 123 13.73 -25.45 -4.91
CA GLY A 123 12.54 -26.23 -5.19
C GLY A 123 11.26 -25.72 -4.54
N ASP A 124 11.33 -24.84 -3.53
CA ASP A 124 10.12 -24.24 -2.94
C ASP A 124 9.37 -23.41 -3.98
N GLU A 125 8.03 -23.36 -3.85
CA GLU A 125 7.15 -22.79 -4.84
C GLU A 125 6.57 -21.45 -4.37
N VAL A 126 6.58 -20.47 -5.28
CA VAL A 126 5.89 -19.19 -5.10
C VAL A 126 4.85 -19.04 -6.20
N LEU A 127 3.58 -18.82 -5.79
CA LEU A 127 2.46 -18.62 -6.70
C LEU A 127 2.20 -17.13 -6.88
N LEU A 128 2.09 -16.68 -8.13
CA LEU A 128 1.76 -15.31 -8.51
C LEU A 128 0.60 -15.33 -9.51
N THR A 129 -0.23 -14.31 -9.53
CA THR A 129 -1.23 -14.18 -10.59
C THR A 129 -0.60 -13.60 -11.87
N VAL A 130 -1.22 -13.86 -13.02
CA VAL A 130 -0.79 -13.22 -14.28
C VAL A 130 -1.06 -11.70 -14.27
N MET A 131 -1.89 -11.21 -13.35
CA MET A 131 -2.27 -9.79 -13.24
C MET A 131 -1.26 -8.94 -12.45
N GLU A 132 -0.23 -9.54 -11.90
CA GLU A 132 0.70 -8.82 -11.03
C GLU A 132 1.38 -7.65 -11.74
N HIS A 133 1.53 -6.55 -11.02
CA HIS A 133 2.43 -5.48 -11.43
C HIS A 133 3.89 -5.96 -11.37
N HIS A 134 4.75 -5.45 -12.25
CA HIS A 134 6.17 -5.83 -12.30
C HIS A 134 6.89 -5.76 -10.95
N SER A 135 6.49 -4.85 -10.07
CA SER A 135 7.04 -4.75 -8.71
C SER A 135 6.84 -6.01 -7.86
N ASN A 136 5.82 -6.84 -8.20
CA ASN A 136 5.56 -8.13 -7.54
C ASN A 136 5.90 -9.35 -8.42
N ILE A 137 6.53 -9.14 -9.57
CA ILE A 137 7.03 -10.24 -10.42
C ILE A 137 8.55 -10.28 -10.37
N VAL A 138 9.19 -9.17 -10.70
CA VAL A 138 10.66 -9.10 -10.87
C VAL A 138 11.43 -9.51 -9.61
N PRO A 139 11.07 -9.09 -8.39
CA PRO A 139 11.79 -9.54 -7.19
C PRO A 139 11.79 -11.06 -7.03
N TRP A 140 10.70 -11.73 -7.32
CA TRP A 140 10.60 -13.19 -7.24
C TRP A 140 11.36 -13.89 -8.36
N GLN A 141 11.44 -13.30 -9.56
CA GLN A 141 12.32 -13.81 -10.62
C GLN A 141 13.79 -13.78 -10.20
N LEU A 142 14.23 -12.69 -9.56
CA LEU A 142 15.58 -12.57 -9.01
C LEU A 142 15.83 -13.59 -7.88
N VAL A 143 14.84 -13.86 -7.05
CA VAL A 143 14.92 -14.91 -6.02
C VAL A 143 15.04 -16.29 -6.68
N ARG A 144 14.24 -16.56 -7.73
CA ARG A 144 14.33 -17.81 -8.49
C ARG A 144 15.74 -18.05 -9.04
N GLU A 145 16.34 -17.04 -9.64
CA GLU A 145 17.71 -17.14 -10.19
C GLU A 145 18.76 -17.41 -9.11
N ARG A 146 18.59 -16.83 -7.92
CA ARG A 146 19.56 -16.97 -6.82
C ARG A 146 19.39 -18.25 -6.01
N LYS A 147 18.15 -18.67 -5.77
CA LYS A 147 17.83 -19.74 -4.81
C LYS A 147 17.22 -21.00 -5.45
N GLY A 148 16.93 -20.98 -6.75
CA GLY A 148 16.35 -22.14 -7.43
C GLY A 148 14.90 -22.44 -7.04
N ILE A 149 14.13 -21.43 -6.55
CA ILE A 149 12.70 -21.59 -6.31
C ILE A 149 11.94 -21.73 -7.63
N VAL A 150 10.73 -22.26 -7.57
CA VAL A 150 9.82 -22.42 -8.70
C VAL A 150 8.74 -21.34 -8.66
N LEU A 151 8.61 -20.57 -9.74
CA LEU A 151 7.51 -19.62 -9.89
C LEU A 151 6.38 -20.27 -10.68
N LYS A 152 5.20 -20.31 -10.09
CA LYS A 152 3.95 -20.77 -10.73
C LYS A 152 3.02 -19.59 -10.96
N VAL A 153 2.37 -19.55 -12.12
CA VAL A 153 1.50 -18.44 -12.50
C VAL A 153 0.06 -18.92 -12.54
N ILE A 154 -0.78 -18.23 -11.77
CA ILE A 154 -2.21 -18.47 -11.70
C ILE A 154 -2.88 -17.71 -12.87
N PRO A 155 -3.61 -18.39 -13.77
CA PRO A 155 -4.28 -17.73 -14.89
C PRO A 155 -5.51 -16.94 -14.45
N ILE A 156 -6.00 -16.10 -15.36
CA ILE A 156 -7.27 -15.39 -15.26
C ILE A 156 -8.16 -15.75 -16.46
N ASN A 157 -9.45 -15.53 -16.30
CA ASN A 157 -10.40 -15.61 -17.41
C ASN A 157 -10.49 -14.27 -18.17
N ASP A 158 -11.26 -14.23 -19.27
CA ASP A 158 -11.47 -13.03 -20.08
C ASP A 158 -12.22 -11.90 -19.35
N ALA A 159 -12.88 -12.19 -18.24
CA ALA A 159 -13.52 -11.20 -17.36
C ALA A 159 -12.54 -10.56 -16.36
N GLY A 160 -11.29 -11.05 -16.32
CA GLY A 160 -10.27 -10.57 -15.36
C GLY A 160 -10.38 -11.20 -13.98
N GLU A 161 -11.08 -12.31 -13.84
CA GLU A 161 -11.23 -13.04 -12.59
C GLU A 161 -10.17 -14.15 -12.48
N VAL A 162 -9.62 -14.34 -11.28
CA VAL A 162 -8.64 -15.40 -11.01
C VAL A 162 -9.31 -16.78 -11.18
N ASP A 163 -8.68 -17.67 -11.94
CA ASP A 163 -9.11 -19.05 -12.08
C ASP A 163 -8.79 -19.85 -10.81
N MET A 164 -9.78 -19.95 -9.93
CA MET A 164 -9.63 -20.64 -8.65
C MET A 164 -9.45 -22.15 -8.79
N GLU A 165 -9.97 -22.77 -9.85
CA GLU A 165 -9.75 -24.19 -10.10
C GLU A 165 -8.29 -24.46 -10.53
N ALA A 166 -7.74 -23.61 -11.40
CA ALA A 166 -6.32 -23.66 -11.76
C ALA A 166 -5.44 -23.35 -10.54
N TYR A 167 -5.81 -22.36 -9.72
CA TYR A 167 -5.09 -22.02 -8.49
C TYR A 167 -4.94 -23.24 -7.57
N GLU A 168 -6.06 -23.95 -7.29
CA GLU A 168 -6.02 -25.16 -6.42
C GLU A 168 -5.14 -26.27 -6.99
N LYS A 169 -5.12 -26.44 -8.32
CA LYS A 169 -4.28 -27.45 -8.99
C LYS A 169 -2.77 -27.11 -8.98
N LEU A 170 -2.40 -25.88 -8.72
CA LEU A 170 -1.00 -25.47 -8.68
C LEU A 170 -0.29 -25.84 -7.37
N PHE A 171 -1.04 -26.13 -6.30
CA PHE A 171 -0.42 -26.63 -5.07
C PHE A 171 0.09 -28.06 -5.27
N THR A 172 1.34 -28.25 -4.89
CA THR A 172 1.96 -29.60 -4.85
C THR A 172 2.27 -29.98 -3.40
N PRO A 173 2.32 -31.28 -3.09
CA PRO A 173 2.66 -31.79 -1.76
C PRO A 173 4.05 -31.33 -1.27
#